data_bb2682cc586d46d1886897559d8de990
#
_entry.id   bb2682cc586d46d1886897559d8de990
#
_cell.length_a   1.000
_cell.length_b   1.000
_cell.length_c   1.000
_cell.angle_alpha   90.00
_cell.angle_beta   90.00
_cell.angle_gamma   90.00
#
_symmetry.space_group_name_H-M   'P 1'
#
loop_
_entity.id
_entity.type
_entity.pdbx_description
1 polymer ?
#
loop_
_entity_poly.entity_id
_entity_poly.type
_entity_poly.pdbx_seq_one_letter_code
_entity_poly.pdbx_strand_id
1 'polypeptide(L)'
;MSAHSGVPEPNFGSRPGAAAGNGLSESAGRRRAARVLDAGLLETVRESVMADAGPVTPSRVAAAVQATGKLLGTAGSLAAVERISAELNGLGPLQQLVRDPLVTDIFVNAPGSVWLDRGRGIERAPVVFAGEAQVRALAARLVAAGGRRLDDGSPCVDVRLEGGYRVHAVLPPISATGTLLSVRIRREQVFSMDELREGGMFGPLVQSVLETMVGQRLSFLISGATGSGKTTLLSTLLGLCHPGERLVLIEDASELNPVHPHVVQLESRHGNLEGGGEVDLGELVRQALRMRPDRLVVGECRGAEVRELLTAMNTGHTGGGGTIHANAAGAVPARLTALGALAGLGQDAVRLQVASALDIVVHVARSRHGRYVACVGVLTEASGGLGVAVALENSGGQLVTGPAWEGLALRLGMDPRLAPQARGPVQVQTQTQVETQTRKRALAQSISQADGGAAAPWPPASDPDAAGSALWAQPDGSERGPDERLGPTGAAA
;
A
#
# COMPACT_ATOMS: atom_id res chain seq x y z
N MET A 1 -20.24 0.20 -78.29
CA MET A 1 -18.95 0.30 -79.02
C MET A 1 -17.92 0.02 -77.95
N SER A 2 -17.45 -1.18 -77.85
CA SER A 2 -16.19 -1.77 -78.42
C SER A 2 -14.98 -1.11 -77.78
N ALA A 3 -13.98 -1.71 -77.23
CA ALA A 3 -13.56 -3.13 -77.21
C ALA A 3 -12.31 -3.18 -76.31
N HIS A 4 -12.09 -4.35 -75.75
CA HIS A 4 -10.86 -5.17 -75.69
C HIS A 4 -9.67 -4.60 -74.84
N SER A 5 -9.29 -5.29 -73.86
CA SER A 5 -8.58 -6.59 -73.71
C SER A 5 -7.09 -6.41 -73.46
N GLY A 6 -6.58 -7.14 -72.46
CA GLY A 6 -5.17 -7.45 -72.40
C GLY A 6 -4.64 -7.76 -71.01
N VAL A 7 -4.83 -9.03 -70.57
CA VAL A 7 -3.98 -9.69 -69.59
C VAL A 7 -2.72 -10.16 -70.31
N PRO A 8 -1.53 -10.12 -69.69
CA PRO A 8 -0.86 -11.35 -69.37
C PRO A 8 -0.18 -11.44 -68.01
N GLU A 9 -0.32 -12.61 -67.40
CA GLU A 9 0.61 -13.23 -66.45
C GLU A 9 1.82 -13.84 -67.16
N PRO A 10 2.75 -14.50 -66.41
CA PRO A 10 3.60 -14.12 -65.26
C PRO A 10 5.09 -14.27 -65.59
N ASN A 11 6.00 -13.77 -64.81
CA ASN A 11 7.37 -14.26 -64.88
C ASN A 11 7.98 -14.45 -63.48
N PHE A 12 8.39 -15.70 -63.23
CA PHE A 12 9.22 -16.15 -62.12
C PHE A 12 10.65 -15.64 -62.29
N GLY A 13 11.23 -15.12 -61.18
CA GLY A 13 12.67 -14.93 -61.16
C GLY A 13 13.22 -14.28 -59.91
N SER A 14 13.86 -15.11 -59.05
CA SER A 14 15.01 -14.81 -58.20
C SER A 14 14.83 -13.97 -56.93
N ARG A 15 14.96 -14.67 -55.77
CA ARG A 15 15.50 -14.13 -54.51
C ARG A 15 16.90 -13.54 -54.73
N PRO A 16 17.23 -12.46 -53.95
CA PRO A 16 18.16 -12.55 -52.84
C PRO A 16 17.63 -11.79 -51.63
N GLY A 17 17.77 -12.23 -50.42
CA GLY A 17 18.97 -12.28 -49.63
C GLY A 17 18.96 -11.17 -48.57
N ALA A 18 18.64 -11.53 -47.30
CA ALA A 18 19.16 -10.94 -46.07
C ALA A 18 19.11 -9.41 -45.87
N ALA A 19 18.17 -8.94 -45.06
CA ALA A 19 18.32 -7.74 -44.24
C ALA A 19 17.84 -7.99 -42.79
N ALA A 20 18.47 -8.97 -42.14
CA ALA A 20 18.43 -9.13 -40.68
C ALA A 20 19.79 -8.66 -40.15
N GLY A 21 19.94 -7.35 -39.94
CA GLY A 21 21.24 -6.79 -39.54
C GLY A 21 21.27 -5.51 -38.73
N ASN A 22 20.16 -4.78 -38.54
CA ASN A 22 20.23 -3.51 -37.87
C ASN A 22 19.69 -3.44 -36.41
N GLY A 23 18.93 -4.44 -35.97
CA GLY A 23 18.40 -4.45 -34.58
C GLY A 23 19.41 -4.89 -33.49
N LEU A 24 20.42 -5.66 -33.88
CA LEU A 24 21.43 -6.18 -32.94
C LEU A 24 22.60 -5.21 -32.71
N SER A 25 22.86 -4.31 -33.65
CA SER A 25 23.94 -3.32 -33.56
C SER A 25 23.60 -2.14 -32.63
N GLU A 26 22.33 -1.70 -32.62
CA GLU A 26 21.86 -0.64 -31.71
C GLU A 26 21.80 -1.10 -30.24
N SER A 27 21.39 -2.32 -29.98
CA SER A 27 21.37 -2.89 -28.63
C SER A 27 22.77 -3.13 -28.07
N ALA A 28 23.70 -3.54 -28.93
CA ALA A 28 25.11 -3.70 -28.56
C ALA A 28 25.80 -2.35 -28.35
N GLY A 29 25.46 -1.33 -29.14
CA GLY A 29 25.94 0.05 -28.99
C GLY A 29 25.46 0.69 -27.68
N ARG A 30 24.18 0.52 -27.31
CA ARG A 30 23.64 0.98 -26.03
C ARG A 30 24.25 0.26 -24.81
N ARG A 31 24.51 -1.03 -24.90
CA ARG A 31 25.20 -1.79 -23.83
C ARG A 31 26.69 -1.42 -23.72
N ARG A 32 27.34 -1.04 -24.80
CA ARG A 32 28.72 -0.57 -24.80
C ARG A 32 28.84 0.86 -24.25
N ALA A 33 27.91 1.76 -24.61
CA ALA A 33 27.83 3.10 -24.04
C ALA A 33 27.51 3.07 -22.52
N ALA A 34 26.69 2.15 -22.06
CA ALA A 34 26.38 1.98 -20.64
C ALA A 34 27.59 1.47 -19.81
N ARG A 35 28.58 0.85 -20.45
CA ARG A 35 29.83 0.37 -19.80
C ARG A 35 30.91 1.46 -19.65
N VAL A 36 30.79 2.60 -20.33
CA VAL A 36 31.84 3.61 -20.39
C VAL A 36 31.73 4.73 -19.37
N LEU A 37 30.65 4.74 -18.54
CA LEU A 37 30.59 5.64 -17.38
C LEU A 37 31.40 5.00 -16.24
N ASP A 38 32.70 5.29 -16.27
CA ASP A 38 33.70 4.94 -15.26
C ASP A 38 33.33 5.60 -13.92
N ALA A 39 33.50 4.88 -12.81
CA ALA A 39 33.29 5.42 -11.47
C ALA A 39 34.11 6.71 -11.23
N GLY A 40 35.27 6.83 -11.85
CA GLY A 40 36.11 8.03 -11.84
C GLY A 40 35.47 9.23 -12.50
N LEU A 41 34.73 9.05 -13.60
CA LEU A 41 34.00 10.16 -14.24
C LEU A 41 32.86 10.66 -13.32
N LEU A 42 32.13 9.77 -12.69
CA LEU A 42 31.07 10.13 -11.75
C LEU A 42 31.62 10.94 -10.58
N GLU A 43 32.75 10.53 -10.01
CA GLU A 43 33.36 11.26 -8.89
C GLU A 43 33.91 12.63 -9.31
N THR A 44 34.61 12.72 -10.43
CA THR A 44 35.12 14.00 -10.95
C THR A 44 34.00 15.01 -11.25
N VAL A 45 32.90 14.55 -11.86
CA VAL A 45 31.74 15.41 -12.13
C VAL A 45 31.05 15.80 -10.84
N ARG A 46 30.91 14.87 -9.88
CA ARG A 46 30.34 15.15 -8.57
C ARG A 46 31.16 16.22 -7.82
N GLU A 47 32.46 16.07 -7.74
CA GLU A 47 33.35 17.06 -7.12
C GLU A 47 33.21 18.44 -7.80
N SER A 48 33.19 18.47 -9.13
CA SER A 48 33.01 19.72 -9.90
C SER A 48 31.66 20.37 -9.66
N VAL A 49 30.57 19.60 -9.60
CA VAL A 49 29.23 20.11 -9.35
C VAL A 49 29.05 20.58 -7.91
N MET A 50 29.69 19.91 -6.96
CA MET A 50 29.59 20.20 -5.52
C MET A 50 30.54 21.33 -5.10
N ALA A 51 31.58 21.64 -5.86
CA ALA A 51 32.52 22.75 -5.61
C ALA A 51 31.85 24.12 -5.72
N ASP A 52 30.81 24.24 -6.53
CA ASP A 52 30.05 25.47 -6.68
C ASP A 52 28.83 25.49 -5.72
N ALA A 53 28.65 26.58 -4.99
CA ALA A 53 27.47 26.80 -4.17
C ALA A 53 26.26 27.11 -5.07
N GLY A 54 25.29 26.18 -5.13
CA GLY A 54 24.05 26.40 -5.87
C GLY A 54 23.34 25.08 -6.19
N PRO A 55 22.06 25.12 -6.63
CA PRO A 55 21.29 23.94 -6.92
C PRO A 55 21.93 23.10 -8.03
N VAL A 56 21.92 21.77 -7.86
CA VAL A 56 22.39 20.82 -8.86
C VAL A 56 21.35 20.75 -9.98
N THR A 57 21.58 21.47 -11.05
CA THR A 57 20.70 21.49 -12.23
C THR A 57 21.24 20.59 -13.35
N PRO A 58 20.39 20.05 -14.23
CA PRO A 58 20.84 19.26 -15.38
C PRO A 58 21.85 20.01 -16.28
N SER A 59 21.72 21.31 -16.40
CA SER A 59 22.66 22.16 -17.16
C SER A 59 24.03 22.25 -16.50
N ARG A 60 24.10 22.33 -15.16
CA ARG A 60 25.39 22.29 -14.43
C ARG A 60 26.06 20.92 -14.57
N VAL A 61 25.30 19.85 -14.45
CA VAL A 61 25.81 18.50 -14.66
C VAL A 61 26.32 18.33 -16.09
N ALA A 62 25.58 18.83 -17.08
CA ALA A 62 26.01 18.79 -18.47
C ALA A 62 27.32 19.57 -18.70
N ALA A 63 27.45 20.78 -18.15
CA ALA A 63 28.68 21.57 -18.21
C ALA A 63 29.86 20.85 -17.55
N ALA A 64 29.66 20.24 -16.37
CA ALA A 64 30.68 19.49 -15.68
C ALA A 64 31.11 18.23 -16.47
N VAL A 65 30.18 17.50 -17.10
CA VAL A 65 30.48 16.38 -17.98
C VAL A 65 31.31 16.82 -19.18
N GLN A 66 30.95 17.94 -19.80
CA GLN A 66 31.75 18.53 -20.93
C GLN A 66 33.15 18.95 -20.49
N ALA A 67 33.28 19.54 -19.31
CA ALA A 67 34.56 19.97 -18.74
C ALA A 67 35.55 18.82 -18.49
N THR A 68 35.07 17.58 -18.36
CA THR A 68 35.97 16.41 -18.23
C THR A 68 36.74 16.06 -19.50
N GLY A 69 36.40 16.66 -20.65
CA GLY A 69 37.07 16.43 -21.93
C GLY A 69 36.90 15.03 -22.55
N LYS A 70 36.07 14.16 -21.92
CA LYS A 70 35.81 12.80 -22.45
C LYS A 70 34.89 12.89 -23.68
N LEU A 71 35.33 12.32 -24.80
CA LEU A 71 34.56 12.24 -26.04
C LEU A 71 33.47 11.12 -25.92
N LEU A 72 32.29 11.48 -25.44
CA LEU A 72 31.19 10.54 -25.23
C LEU A 72 30.21 10.50 -26.42
N GLY A 73 30.32 11.42 -27.38
CA GLY A 73 29.30 11.65 -28.39
C GLY A 73 27.99 12.18 -27.78
N THR A 74 27.05 12.69 -28.61
CA THR A 74 25.81 13.32 -28.13
C THR A 74 24.95 12.39 -27.27
N ALA A 75 24.74 11.14 -27.73
CA ALA A 75 23.96 10.14 -26.98
C ALA A 75 24.64 9.71 -25.68
N GLY A 76 25.96 9.56 -25.67
CA GLY A 76 26.75 9.23 -24.50
C GLY A 76 26.77 10.34 -23.45
N SER A 77 26.89 11.59 -23.90
CA SER A 77 26.85 12.77 -23.02
C SER A 77 25.47 12.91 -22.35
N LEU A 78 24.37 12.72 -23.11
CA LEU A 78 23.04 12.78 -22.56
C LEU A 78 22.80 11.67 -21.51
N ALA A 79 23.20 10.44 -21.83
CA ALA A 79 23.11 9.32 -20.90
C ALA A 79 23.96 9.55 -19.63
N ALA A 80 25.15 10.18 -19.77
CA ALA A 80 25.98 10.56 -18.64
C ALA A 80 25.31 11.59 -17.74
N VAL A 81 24.77 12.66 -18.33
CA VAL A 81 24.05 13.72 -17.60
C VAL A 81 22.85 13.14 -16.85
N GLU A 82 22.04 12.30 -17.52
CA GLU A 82 20.89 11.65 -16.88
C GLU A 82 21.30 10.78 -15.69
N ARG A 83 22.34 9.95 -15.85
CA ARG A 83 22.82 9.09 -14.79
C ARG A 83 23.41 9.84 -13.62
N ILE A 84 24.23 10.87 -13.89
CA ILE A 84 24.83 11.71 -12.85
C ILE A 84 23.76 12.51 -12.11
N SER A 85 22.78 13.07 -12.83
CA SER A 85 21.65 13.75 -12.20
C SER A 85 20.83 12.82 -11.32
N ALA A 86 20.64 11.56 -11.76
CA ALA A 86 19.98 10.54 -10.95
C ALA A 86 20.77 10.17 -9.68
N GLU A 87 22.09 10.10 -9.77
CA GLU A 87 22.97 9.85 -8.61
C GLU A 87 23.03 11.04 -7.65
N LEU A 88 23.02 12.28 -8.14
CA LEU A 88 23.12 13.48 -7.30
C LEU A 88 21.78 13.88 -6.67
N ASN A 89 20.70 13.90 -7.44
CA ASN A 89 19.40 14.43 -7.00
C ASN A 89 18.25 13.42 -7.05
N GLY A 90 18.43 12.30 -7.78
CA GLY A 90 17.38 11.31 -8.01
C GLY A 90 17.53 10.06 -7.15
N LEU A 91 16.92 8.98 -7.61
CA LEU A 91 16.92 7.66 -6.96
C LEU A 91 18.14 6.81 -7.37
N GLY A 92 19.22 7.39 -7.90
CA GLY A 92 20.41 6.68 -8.31
C GLY A 92 20.12 5.57 -9.31
N PRO A 93 20.67 4.34 -9.10
CA PRO A 93 20.41 3.19 -9.97
C PRO A 93 18.93 2.82 -10.09
N LEU A 94 18.08 3.19 -9.13
CA LEU A 94 16.64 2.92 -9.14
C LEU A 94 15.87 3.85 -10.08
N GLN A 95 16.47 4.95 -10.54
CA GLN A 95 15.79 5.96 -11.35
C GLN A 95 15.18 5.39 -12.65
N GLN A 96 15.80 4.38 -13.24
CA GLN A 96 15.25 3.73 -14.43
C GLN A 96 13.99 2.93 -14.15
N LEU A 97 13.81 2.42 -12.91
CA LEU A 97 12.63 1.63 -12.52
C LEU A 97 11.40 2.52 -12.31
N VAL A 98 11.58 3.73 -11.77
CA VAL A 98 10.47 4.66 -11.52
C VAL A 98 9.90 5.31 -12.79
N ARG A 99 10.63 5.21 -13.92
CA ARG A 99 10.14 5.64 -15.24
C ARG A 99 9.04 4.73 -15.79
N ASP A 100 8.96 3.49 -15.31
CA ASP A 100 7.88 2.58 -15.64
C ASP A 100 6.63 2.97 -14.83
N PRO A 101 5.54 3.45 -15.49
CA PRO A 101 4.34 3.90 -14.80
C PRO A 101 3.60 2.77 -14.07
N LEU A 102 3.97 1.52 -14.33
CA LEU A 102 3.37 0.36 -13.67
C LEU A 102 4.03 0.05 -12.32
N VAL A 103 5.25 0.50 -12.07
CA VAL A 103 5.97 0.23 -10.80
C VAL A 103 5.34 1.03 -9.66
N THR A 104 4.96 0.32 -8.60
CA THR A 104 4.37 0.89 -7.37
C THR A 104 5.33 0.92 -6.21
N ASP A 105 6.15 -0.11 -6.11
CA ASP A 105 7.07 -0.29 -4.99
C ASP A 105 8.40 -0.85 -5.49
N ILE A 106 9.51 -0.42 -4.88
CA ILE A 106 10.87 -0.93 -5.13
C ILE A 106 11.48 -1.29 -3.79
N PHE A 107 12.10 -2.46 -3.69
CA PHE A 107 12.73 -2.96 -2.48
C PHE A 107 14.20 -3.29 -2.78
N VAL A 108 15.12 -2.70 -2.01
CA VAL A 108 16.54 -3.05 -2.01
C VAL A 108 16.82 -3.83 -0.73
N ASN A 109 16.98 -5.14 -0.86
CA ASN A 109 17.24 -6.04 0.27
C ASN A 109 18.74 -6.34 0.44
N ALA A 110 19.53 -6.10 -0.58
CA ALA A 110 20.99 -6.16 -0.62
C ALA A 110 21.48 -5.53 -1.94
N PRO A 111 22.78 -5.23 -2.11
CA PRO A 111 23.32 -4.64 -3.34
C PRO A 111 22.97 -5.42 -4.61
N GLY A 112 22.93 -6.74 -4.56
CA GLY A 112 22.54 -7.62 -5.67
C GLY A 112 21.07 -8.09 -5.63
N SER A 113 20.27 -7.60 -4.70
CA SER A 113 18.89 -8.06 -4.47
C SER A 113 17.92 -6.91 -4.47
N VAL A 114 17.56 -6.47 -5.69
CA VAL A 114 16.56 -5.42 -5.92
C VAL A 114 15.30 -6.05 -6.49
N TRP A 115 14.15 -5.67 -5.93
CA TRP A 115 12.83 -6.18 -6.30
C TRP A 115 11.89 -5.02 -6.58
N LEU A 116 10.84 -5.26 -7.35
CA LEU A 116 9.79 -4.27 -7.62
C LEU A 116 8.41 -4.92 -7.68
N ASP A 117 7.36 -4.14 -7.44
CA ASP A 117 5.96 -4.53 -7.70
C ASP A 117 5.37 -3.61 -8.78
N ARG A 118 4.75 -4.21 -9.80
CA ARG A 118 3.95 -3.53 -10.84
C ARG A 118 2.45 -3.62 -10.59
N GLY A 119 2.05 -3.92 -9.36
CA GLY A 119 0.65 -4.14 -9.03
C GLY A 119 0.14 -5.56 -9.31
N ARG A 120 1.00 -6.47 -9.77
CA ARG A 120 0.68 -7.88 -10.05
C ARG A 120 1.44 -8.88 -9.18
N GLY A 121 2.30 -8.38 -8.30
CA GLY A 121 3.18 -9.17 -7.43
C GLY A 121 4.63 -8.70 -7.53
N ILE A 122 5.44 -9.20 -6.61
CA ILE A 122 6.86 -8.82 -6.49
C ILE A 122 7.69 -9.64 -7.48
N GLU A 123 8.55 -8.96 -8.25
CA GLU A 123 9.48 -9.57 -9.19
C GLU A 123 10.90 -8.98 -9.03
N ARG A 124 11.92 -9.71 -9.48
CA ARG A 124 13.30 -9.25 -9.37
C ARG A 124 13.59 -8.17 -10.42
N ALA A 125 14.17 -7.05 -9.99
CA ALA A 125 14.57 -5.97 -10.87
C ALA A 125 15.96 -6.22 -11.49
N PRO A 126 16.21 -5.79 -12.74
CA PRO A 126 17.52 -5.91 -13.40
C PRO A 126 18.49 -4.81 -12.98
N VAL A 127 18.55 -4.51 -11.66
CA VAL A 127 19.40 -3.46 -11.08
C VAL A 127 20.30 -4.09 -10.03
N VAL A 128 21.56 -3.68 -10.05
CA VAL A 128 22.58 -4.13 -9.08
C VAL A 128 23.36 -2.91 -8.64
N PHE A 129 23.58 -2.77 -7.34
CA PHE A 129 24.47 -1.77 -6.75
C PHE A 129 25.91 -2.30 -6.71
N ALA A 130 26.89 -1.41 -6.77
CA ALA A 130 28.31 -1.79 -6.71
C ALA A 130 28.70 -2.41 -5.35
N GLY A 131 27.98 -2.07 -4.28
CA GLY A 131 28.21 -2.61 -2.94
C GLY A 131 27.35 -1.91 -1.90
N GLU A 132 27.49 -2.36 -0.64
CA GLU A 132 26.75 -1.85 0.51
C GLU A 132 26.92 -0.33 0.70
N ALA A 133 28.13 0.17 0.52
CA ALA A 133 28.41 1.59 0.65
C ALA A 133 27.56 2.45 -0.30
N GLN A 134 27.26 1.98 -1.52
CA GLN A 134 26.41 2.70 -2.47
C GLN A 134 24.94 2.69 -2.02
N VAL A 135 24.45 1.58 -1.49
CA VAL A 135 23.07 1.51 -0.95
C VAL A 135 22.92 2.45 0.24
N ARG A 136 23.88 2.41 1.19
CA ARG A 136 23.88 3.28 2.38
C ARG A 136 23.97 4.76 1.99
N ALA A 137 24.82 5.12 1.05
CA ALA A 137 24.94 6.50 0.56
C ALA A 137 23.66 6.98 -0.11
N LEU A 138 23.00 6.13 -0.93
CA LEU A 138 21.71 6.45 -1.51
C LEU A 138 20.64 6.66 -0.42
N ALA A 139 20.54 5.73 0.53
CA ALA A 139 19.57 5.80 1.63
C ALA A 139 19.77 7.09 2.45
N ALA A 140 21.00 7.39 2.88
CA ALA A 140 21.32 8.59 3.65
C ALA A 140 20.98 9.87 2.90
N ARG A 141 21.27 9.93 1.58
CA ARG A 141 20.96 11.07 0.74
C ARG A 141 19.46 11.29 0.57
N LEU A 142 18.69 10.21 0.32
CA LEU A 142 17.23 10.28 0.19
C LEU A 142 16.58 10.72 1.51
N VAL A 143 17.05 10.17 2.64
CA VAL A 143 16.55 10.56 3.96
C VAL A 143 16.89 12.03 4.25
N ALA A 144 18.08 12.49 3.92
CA ALA A 144 18.48 13.89 4.08
C ALA A 144 17.64 14.82 3.18
N ALA A 145 17.36 14.44 1.93
CA ALA A 145 16.46 15.19 1.05
C ALA A 145 15.02 15.30 1.60
N GLY A 146 14.56 14.31 2.40
CA GLY A 146 13.32 14.37 3.14
C GLY A 146 13.41 15.10 4.49
N GLY A 147 14.52 15.82 4.76
CA GLY A 147 14.70 16.63 5.97
C GLY A 147 14.99 15.86 7.23
N ARG A 148 15.40 14.57 7.15
CA ARG A 148 15.70 13.71 8.28
C ARG A 148 17.15 13.18 8.24
N ARG A 149 17.58 12.58 9.34
CA ARG A 149 18.89 11.96 9.46
C ARG A 149 18.77 10.44 9.53
N LEU A 150 19.70 9.73 8.88
CA LEU A 150 19.84 8.28 8.91
C LEU A 150 21.25 7.97 9.42
N ASP A 151 21.34 7.57 10.65
CA ASP A 151 22.59 7.24 11.34
C ASP A 151 22.34 6.18 12.43
N ASP A 152 23.37 5.85 13.20
CA ASP A 152 23.29 4.83 14.24
C ASP A 152 22.34 5.23 15.41
N GLY A 153 22.09 6.54 15.59
CA GLY A 153 21.10 7.05 16.55
C GLY A 153 19.65 7.04 15.99
N SER A 154 19.52 6.99 14.69
CA SER A 154 18.23 6.90 13.97
C SER A 154 18.35 5.90 12.82
N PRO A 155 18.47 4.60 13.13
CA PRO A 155 18.75 3.58 12.13
C PRO A 155 17.54 3.20 11.25
N CYS A 156 16.32 3.58 11.65
CA CYS A 156 15.08 3.33 10.92
C CYS A 156 14.38 4.66 10.66
N VAL A 157 14.28 5.06 9.39
CA VAL A 157 13.73 6.36 9.02
C VAL A 157 12.76 6.24 7.85
N ASP A 158 11.64 6.91 7.97
CA ASP A 158 10.63 7.07 6.92
C ASP A 158 10.59 8.53 6.49
N VAL A 159 10.70 8.79 5.19
CA VAL A 159 10.67 10.14 4.63
C VAL A 159 9.83 10.20 3.36
N ARG A 160 9.40 11.41 3.03
CA ARG A 160 8.77 11.74 1.75
C ARG A 160 9.67 12.67 0.97
N LEU A 161 9.71 12.43 -0.32
CA LEU A 161 10.49 13.22 -1.26
C LEU A 161 9.56 13.96 -2.20
N GLU A 162 10.02 15.06 -2.72
CA GLU A 162 9.41 15.70 -3.87
C GLU A 162 9.26 14.69 -5.02
N GLY A 163 8.18 14.78 -5.78
CA GLY A 163 7.85 13.78 -6.80
C GLY A 163 7.06 12.57 -6.28
N GLY A 164 6.57 12.62 -5.03
CA GLY A 164 5.61 11.64 -4.50
C GLY A 164 6.21 10.31 -4.09
N TYR A 165 7.50 10.24 -3.82
CA TYR A 165 8.17 9.03 -3.32
C TYR A 165 8.11 9.00 -1.79
N ARG A 166 7.68 7.87 -1.23
CA ARG A 166 7.86 7.55 0.18
C ARG A 166 9.00 6.56 0.32
N VAL A 167 10.01 6.91 1.10
CA VAL A 167 11.22 6.14 1.28
C VAL A 167 11.33 5.69 2.73
N HIS A 168 11.49 4.39 2.94
CA HIS A 168 11.81 3.82 4.24
C HIS A 168 13.19 3.18 4.18
N ALA A 169 14.08 3.55 5.10
CA ALA A 169 15.43 3.03 5.18
C ALA A 169 15.70 2.40 6.55
N VAL A 170 16.44 1.29 6.55
CA VAL A 170 16.86 0.58 7.76
C VAL A 170 18.35 0.26 7.66
N LEU A 171 19.12 0.66 8.68
CA LEU A 171 20.56 0.38 8.77
C LEU A 171 20.88 -0.85 9.61
N PRO A 172 22.07 -1.46 9.42
CA PRO A 172 22.64 -2.36 10.43
C PRO A 172 22.84 -1.63 11.77
N PRO A 173 22.76 -2.34 12.92
CA PRO A 173 22.54 -3.77 13.09
C PRO A 173 21.05 -4.17 13.11
N ILE A 174 20.11 -3.23 12.95
CA ILE A 174 18.66 -3.55 12.88
C ILE A 174 18.39 -4.48 11.68
N SER A 175 19.01 -4.20 10.54
CA SER A 175 19.08 -5.14 9.43
C SER A 175 20.36 -5.97 9.50
N ALA A 176 20.22 -7.30 9.49
CA ALA A 176 21.37 -8.23 9.49
C ALA A 176 22.06 -8.33 8.12
N THR A 177 21.42 -7.91 7.03
CA THR A 177 21.88 -8.11 5.65
C THR A 177 22.51 -6.87 5.00
N GLY A 178 22.64 -5.79 5.75
CA GLY A 178 23.08 -4.49 5.24
C GLY A 178 21.95 -3.46 5.23
N THR A 179 22.14 -2.33 4.54
CA THR A 179 21.14 -1.28 4.43
C THR A 179 19.96 -1.77 3.59
N LEU A 180 18.75 -1.68 4.15
CA LEU A 180 17.50 -1.92 3.44
C LEU A 180 16.91 -0.59 2.98
N LEU A 181 16.28 -0.60 1.80
CA LEU A 181 15.59 0.55 1.27
C LEU A 181 14.28 0.10 0.62
N SER A 182 13.18 0.71 1.03
CA SER A 182 11.86 0.53 0.41
C SER A 182 11.41 1.87 -0.15
N VAL A 183 11.09 1.91 -1.44
CA VAL A 183 10.62 3.11 -2.13
C VAL A 183 9.23 2.84 -2.66
N ARG A 184 8.23 3.53 -2.11
CA ARG A 184 6.87 3.53 -2.62
C ARG A 184 6.67 4.73 -3.54
N ILE A 185 6.14 4.46 -4.73
CA ILE A 185 5.92 5.46 -5.77
C ILE A 185 4.45 5.84 -5.74
N ARG A 186 4.15 7.10 -5.43
CA ARG A 186 2.81 7.64 -5.60
C ARG A 186 2.50 7.70 -7.09
N ARG A 187 1.41 7.08 -7.49
CA ARG A 187 0.90 7.25 -8.85
C ARG A 187 0.02 8.49 -8.89
N GLU A 188 0.29 9.38 -9.83
CA GLU A 188 -0.58 10.52 -10.12
C GLU A 188 -1.80 10.12 -10.96
N GLN A 189 -1.83 8.88 -11.44
CA GLN A 189 -2.91 8.40 -12.31
C GLN A 189 -4.23 8.33 -11.53
N VAL A 190 -5.16 9.17 -11.91
CA VAL A 190 -6.54 9.14 -11.46
C VAL A 190 -7.33 8.33 -12.46
N PHE A 191 -8.12 7.39 -11.96
CA PHE A 191 -9.00 6.56 -12.78
C PHE A 191 -10.41 7.14 -12.76
N SER A 192 -11.08 7.13 -13.91
CA SER A 192 -12.52 7.32 -14.01
C SER A 192 -13.26 6.06 -13.56
N MET A 193 -14.58 6.18 -13.31
CA MET A 193 -15.42 5.03 -12.98
C MET A 193 -15.44 4.00 -14.12
N ASP A 194 -15.46 4.47 -15.37
CA ASP A 194 -15.44 3.59 -16.54
C ASP A 194 -14.12 2.83 -16.67
N GLU A 195 -12.97 3.48 -16.46
CA GLU A 195 -11.68 2.81 -16.47
C GLU A 195 -11.55 1.76 -15.35
N LEU A 196 -12.09 2.02 -14.16
CA LEU A 196 -12.13 1.03 -13.08
C LEU A 196 -13.04 -0.15 -13.43
N ARG A 197 -14.17 0.10 -14.08
CA ARG A 197 -15.09 -0.94 -14.55
C ARG A 197 -14.44 -1.79 -15.66
N GLU A 198 -13.83 -1.16 -16.65
CA GLU A 198 -13.11 -1.84 -17.74
C GLU A 198 -11.91 -2.65 -17.22
N GLY A 199 -11.25 -2.13 -16.17
CA GLY A 199 -10.21 -2.83 -15.41
C GLY A 199 -10.73 -4.00 -14.57
N GLY A 200 -12.06 -4.26 -14.57
CA GLY A 200 -12.68 -5.37 -13.86
C GLY A 200 -12.87 -5.15 -12.35
N MET A 201 -12.80 -3.90 -11.87
CA MET A 201 -12.97 -3.62 -10.45
C MET A 201 -14.41 -3.85 -9.99
N PHE A 202 -15.38 -3.59 -10.85
CA PHE A 202 -16.81 -3.81 -10.59
C PHE A 202 -17.60 -3.89 -11.90
N GLY A 203 -18.82 -4.42 -11.84
CA GLY A 203 -19.78 -4.42 -12.95
C GLY A 203 -20.70 -3.21 -12.93
N PRO A 204 -21.58 -3.05 -13.96
CA PRO A 204 -22.44 -1.87 -14.14
C PRO A 204 -23.36 -1.59 -12.94
N LEU A 205 -23.94 -2.62 -12.31
CA LEU A 205 -24.82 -2.44 -11.17
C LEU A 205 -24.09 -1.84 -9.97
N VAL A 206 -22.89 -2.37 -9.65
CA VAL A 206 -22.07 -1.82 -8.55
C VAL A 206 -21.63 -0.40 -8.87
N GLN A 207 -21.30 -0.08 -10.12
CA GLN A 207 -21.01 1.29 -10.56
C GLN A 207 -22.18 2.21 -10.25
N SER A 208 -23.41 1.88 -10.68
CA SER A 208 -24.59 2.68 -10.43
C SER A 208 -24.88 2.86 -8.94
N VAL A 209 -24.66 1.82 -8.12
CA VAL A 209 -24.80 1.91 -6.66
C VAL A 209 -23.79 2.92 -6.08
N LEU A 210 -22.52 2.84 -6.49
CA LEU A 210 -21.46 3.72 -5.99
C LEU A 210 -21.68 5.18 -6.43
N GLU A 211 -22.06 5.42 -7.68
CA GLU A 211 -22.37 6.76 -8.20
C GLU A 211 -23.58 7.38 -7.47
N THR A 212 -24.63 6.61 -7.28
CA THR A 212 -25.84 7.07 -6.57
C THR A 212 -25.57 7.33 -5.09
N MET A 213 -24.77 6.48 -4.45
CA MET A 213 -24.31 6.65 -3.06
C MET A 213 -23.61 8.00 -2.86
N VAL A 214 -22.68 8.35 -3.76
CA VAL A 214 -21.97 9.64 -3.72
C VAL A 214 -22.92 10.79 -3.99
N GLY A 215 -23.78 10.67 -5.01
CA GLY A 215 -24.77 11.70 -5.39
C GLY A 215 -25.76 11.99 -4.29
N GLN A 216 -26.21 11.00 -3.54
CA GLN A 216 -27.11 11.14 -2.40
C GLN A 216 -26.41 11.49 -1.07
N ARG A 217 -25.09 11.72 -1.09
CA ARG A 217 -24.29 12.08 0.08
C ARG A 217 -24.38 11.07 1.23
N LEU A 218 -24.43 9.78 0.91
CA LEU A 218 -24.33 8.76 1.93
C LEU A 218 -22.90 8.70 2.48
N SER A 219 -22.76 8.57 3.79
CA SER A 219 -21.47 8.41 4.46
C SER A 219 -20.96 6.98 4.32
N PHE A 220 -19.70 6.80 3.94
CA PHE A 220 -19.21 5.47 3.61
C PHE A 220 -17.77 5.21 4.08
N LEU A 221 -17.45 3.94 4.29
CA LEU A 221 -16.07 3.46 4.48
C LEU A 221 -15.69 2.45 3.40
N ILE A 222 -14.51 2.63 2.83
CA ILE A 222 -13.90 1.64 1.94
C ILE A 222 -12.94 0.79 2.75
N SER A 223 -13.21 -0.50 2.84
CA SER A 223 -12.41 -1.45 3.59
C SER A 223 -11.64 -2.41 2.68
N GLY A 224 -10.57 -3.00 3.18
CA GLY A 224 -9.77 -3.99 2.46
C GLY A 224 -8.32 -4.04 2.92
N ALA A 225 -7.56 -5.01 2.44
CA ALA A 225 -6.14 -5.18 2.73
C ALA A 225 -5.27 -4.07 2.10
N THR A 226 -3.98 -4.02 2.48
CA THR A 226 -3.01 -3.14 1.82
C THR A 226 -2.88 -3.49 0.34
N GLY A 227 -2.84 -2.47 -0.52
CA GLY A 227 -2.71 -2.66 -1.97
C GLY A 227 -3.98 -3.20 -2.67
N SER A 228 -5.13 -3.30 -1.98
CA SER A 228 -6.40 -3.72 -2.59
C SER A 228 -7.05 -2.67 -3.49
N GLY A 229 -6.60 -1.40 -3.45
CA GLY A 229 -7.14 -0.31 -4.27
C GLY A 229 -8.12 0.61 -3.54
N LYS A 230 -8.16 0.60 -2.20
CA LYS A 230 -9.02 1.48 -1.39
C LYS A 230 -8.87 2.96 -1.76
N THR A 231 -7.63 3.47 -1.72
CA THR A 231 -7.30 4.87 -2.01
C THR A 231 -7.64 5.24 -3.46
N THR A 232 -7.43 4.32 -4.41
CA THR A 232 -7.79 4.52 -5.81
C THR A 232 -9.31 4.67 -5.97
N LEU A 233 -10.09 3.73 -5.39
CA LEU A 233 -11.54 3.80 -5.45
C LEU A 233 -12.07 5.06 -4.74
N LEU A 234 -11.53 5.39 -3.56
CA LEU A 234 -11.92 6.60 -2.82
C LEU A 234 -11.65 7.86 -3.66
N SER A 235 -10.47 8.00 -4.26
CA SER A 235 -10.12 9.13 -5.11
C SER A 235 -11.08 9.26 -6.31
N THR A 236 -11.42 8.15 -6.96
CA THR A 236 -12.37 8.12 -8.09
C THR A 236 -13.77 8.54 -7.65
N LEU A 237 -14.26 8.03 -6.51
CA LEU A 237 -15.59 8.40 -5.98
C LEU A 237 -15.67 9.88 -5.59
N LEU A 238 -14.60 10.43 -5.02
CA LEU A 238 -14.55 11.85 -4.68
C LEU A 238 -14.58 12.75 -5.92
N GLY A 239 -14.10 12.28 -7.07
CA GLY A 239 -14.21 12.96 -8.35
C GLY A 239 -15.65 13.07 -8.86
N LEU A 240 -16.60 12.26 -8.34
CA LEU A 240 -18.03 12.33 -8.68
C LEU A 240 -18.82 13.35 -7.85
N CYS A 241 -18.20 13.95 -6.83
CA CYS A 241 -18.85 14.94 -6.00
C CYS A 241 -19.24 16.16 -6.84
N HIS A 242 -20.31 16.87 -6.43
CA HIS A 242 -20.75 18.05 -7.16
C HIS A 242 -19.65 19.13 -7.17
N PRO A 243 -19.32 19.76 -8.31
CA PRO A 243 -18.21 20.71 -8.44
C PRO A 243 -18.26 21.90 -7.46
N GLY A 244 -19.45 22.25 -6.97
CA GLY A 244 -19.64 23.30 -5.95
C GLY A 244 -19.35 22.85 -4.52
N GLU A 245 -19.16 21.55 -4.27
CA GLU A 245 -18.83 21.04 -2.93
C GLU A 245 -17.37 21.29 -2.59
N ARG A 246 -17.09 21.59 -1.32
CA ARG A 246 -15.74 21.72 -0.78
C ARG A 246 -15.33 20.41 -0.13
N LEU A 247 -14.34 19.72 -0.71
CA LEU A 247 -13.76 18.50 -0.20
C LEU A 247 -12.55 18.83 0.69
N VAL A 248 -12.56 18.40 1.94
CA VAL A 248 -11.38 18.49 2.82
C VAL A 248 -10.88 17.08 3.10
N LEU A 249 -9.68 16.79 2.60
CA LEU A 249 -9.01 15.50 2.71
C LEU A 249 -7.96 15.57 3.81
N ILE A 250 -7.96 14.58 4.68
CA ILE A 250 -7.05 14.49 5.84
C ILE A 250 -6.32 13.16 5.76
N GLU A 251 -5.00 13.21 5.69
CA GLU A 251 -4.17 12.03 5.46
C GLU A 251 -2.88 12.08 6.28
N ASP A 252 -2.35 10.92 6.66
CA ASP A 252 -0.97 10.82 7.16
C ASP A 252 0.04 11.15 6.07
N ALA A 253 -0.30 10.76 4.85
CA ALA A 253 0.45 10.97 3.62
C ALA A 253 -0.54 11.31 2.53
N SER A 254 -0.40 12.45 1.86
CA SER A 254 -1.23 12.81 0.72
C SER A 254 -1.12 11.77 -0.39
N GLU A 255 -2.05 10.82 -0.42
CA GLU A 255 -2.20 9.78 -1.46
C GLU A 255 -3.42 10.05 -2.34
N LEU A 256 -4.46 10.66 -1.79
CA LEU A 256 -5.68 11.01 -2.51
C LEU A 256 -5.41 12.13 -3.53
N ASN A 257 -5.94 11.96 -4.74
CA ASN A 257 -5.84 12.97 -5.80
C ASN A 257 -7.12 12.95 -6.65
N PRO A 258 -8.29 13.32 -6.09
CA PRO A 258 -9.54 13.35 -6.86
C PRO A 258 -9.50 14.43 -7.91
N VAL A 259 -10.08 14.17 -9.10
CA VAL A 259 -10.31 15.17 -10.13
C VAL A 259 -11.52 15.99 -9.73
N HIS A 260 -11.32 17.04 -8.94
CA HIS A 260 -12.37 17.89 -8.44
C HIS A 260 -11.86 19.33 -8.28
N PRO A 261 -12.64 20.37 -8.66
CA PRO A 261 -12.15 21.77 -8.68
C PRO A 261 -11.91 22.37 -7.30
N HIS A 262 -12.51 21.81 -6.23
CA HIS A 262 -12.46 22.42 -4.91
C HIS A 262 -12.02 21.40 -3.84
N VAL A 263 -10.73 21.09 -3.84
CA VAL A 263 -10.08 20.15 -2.89
C VAL A 263 -9.12 20.90 -1.99
N VAL A 264 -9.18 20.61 -0.69
CA VAL A 264 -8.21 21.03 0.31
C VAL A 264 -7.59 19.77 0.91
N GLN A 265 -6.28 19.67 0.88
CA GLN A 265 -5.53 18.56 1.44
C GLN A 265 -4.81 19.01 2.71
N LEU A 266 -4.99 18.26 3.79
CA LEU A 266 -4.29 18.42 5.05
C LEU A 266 -3.50 17.15 5.32
N GLU A 267 -2.23 17.31 5.65
CA GLU A 267 -1.30 16.22 5.91
C GLU A 267 -0.74 16.30 7.32
N SER A 268 -0.69 15.16 8.02
CA SER A 268 -0.11 15.07 9.35
C SER A 268 1.39 15.42 9.34
N ARG A 269 1.85 15.99 10.43
CA ARG A 269 3.25 16.30 10.62
C ARG A 269 3.79 15.60 11.84
N HIS A 270 4.78 14.75 11.65
CA HIS A 270 5.51 14.15 12.77
C HIS A 270 6.31 15.21 13.53
N GLY A 271 6.41 15.04 14.83
CA GLY A 271 7.24 15.88 15.68
C GLY A 271 8.72 15.90 15.22
N ASN A 272 9.42 16.99 15.53
CA ASN A 272 10.87 17.08 15.34
C ASN A 272 11.60 16.19 16.37
N LEU A 273 12.94 16.14 16.30
CA LEU A 273 13.78 15.36 17.23
C LEU A 273 13.59 15.75 18.71
N GLU A 274 13.07 16.95 18.98
CA GLU A 274 12.78 17.50 20.32
C GLU A 274 11.33 17.24 20.73
N GLY A 275 10.54 16.50 19.91
CA GLY A 275 9.13 16.17 20.15
C GLY A 275 8.16 17.34 19.91
N GLY A 276 8.63 18.48 19.38
CA GLY A 276 7.80 19.64 19.08
C GLY A 276 7.19 19.62 17.68
N GLY A 277 6.06 20.31 17.52
CA GLY A 277 5.45 20.58 16.21
C GLY A 277 4.72 19.39 15.58
N GLU A 278 4.40 18.35 16.33
CA GLU A 278 3.52 17.27 15.87
C GLU A 278 2.10 17.79 15.61
N VAL A 279 1.50 17.36 14.51
CA VAL A 279 0.09 17.58 14.17
C VAL A 279 -0.48 16.26 13.73
N ASP A 280 -1.29 15.64 14.57
CA ASP A 280 -1.92 14.35 14.32
C ASP A 280 -3.20 14.47 13.46
N LEU A 281 -3.72 13.32 13.01
CA LEU A 281 -4.95 13.27 12.20
C LEU A 281 -6.16 13.81 12.97
N GLY A 282 -6.28 13.56 14.27
CA GLY A 282 -7.37 14.05 15.10
C GLY A 282 -7.39 15.58 15.19
N GLU A 283 -6.22 16.19 15.33
CA GLU A 283 -6.09 17.66 15.30
C GLU A 283 -6.47 18.21 13.91
N LEU A 284 -6.03 17.57 12.85
CA LEU A 284 -6.40 17.98 11.49
C LEU A 284 -7.91 17.89 11.24
N VAL A 285 -8.60 16.86 11.75
CA VAL A 285 -10.07 16.78 11.68
C VAL A 285 -10.71 17.96 12.40
N ARG A 286 -10.25 18.28 13.62
CA ARG A 286 -10.76 19.44 14.39
C ARG A 286 -10.54 20.77 13.65
N GLN A 287 -9.41 20.93 12.97
CA GLN A 287 -9.13 22.13 12.17
C GLN A 287 -10.00 22.17 10.90
N ALA A 288 -10.15 21.03 10.22
CA ALA A 288 -10.98 20.91 9.01
C ALA A 288 -12.44 21.33 9.24
N LEU A 289 -13.02 21.01 10.40
CA LEU A 289 -14.37 21.41 10.76
C LEU A 289 -14.57 22.93 10.79
N ARG A 290 -13.50 23.72 11.01
CA ARG A 290 -13.51 25.17 10.95
C ARG A 290 -13.34 25.73 9.53
N MET A 291 -13.05 24.84 8.55
CA MET A 291 -12.79 25.21 7.18
C MET A 291 -14.05 25.12 6.29
N ARG A 292 -15.22 24.88 6.88
CA ARG A 292 -16.51 24.70 6.19
C ARG A 292 -16.44 23.61 5.11
N PRO A 293 -16.14 22.38 5.46
CA PRO A 293 -16.15 21.28 4.50
C PRO A 293 -17.61 20.91 4.15
N ASP A 294 -17.90 20.68 2.87
CA ASP A 294 -19.12 20.01 2.44
C ASP A 294 -18.97 18.50 2.57
N ARG A 295 -17.75 17.99 2.38
CA ARG A 295 -17.37 16.61 2.66
C ARG A 295 -16.03 16.55 3.38
N LEU A 296 -16.01 15.83 4.47
CA LEU A 296 -14.80 15.52 5.24
C LEU A 296 -14.37 14.09 4.95
N VAL A 297 -13.12 13.91 4.58
CA VAL A 297 -12.59 12.60 4.19
C VAL A 297 -11.29 12.33 4.94
N VAL A 298 -11.24 11.18 5.64
CA VAL A 298 -9.99 10.68 6.24
C VAL A 298 -9.44 9.59 5.33
N GLY A 299 -8.27 9.84 4.75
CA GLY A 299 -7.65 8.92 3.79
C GLY A 299 -7.53 7.50 4.32
N GLU A 300 -7.15 7.36 5.61
CA GLU A 300 -7.15 6.08 6.30
C GLU A 300 -7.33 6.24 7.81
N CYS A 301 -8.30 5.49 8.37
CA CYS A 301 -8.51 5.42 9.81
C CYS A 301 -7.65 4.31 10.42
N ARG A 302 -6.67 4.70 11.24
CA ARG A 302 -5.69 3.80 11.89
C ARG A 302 -5.69 3.87 13.41
N GLY A 303 -6.15 4.99 13.98
CA GLY A 303 -6.03 5.32 15.40
C GLY A 303 -7.21 6.07 15.98
N ALA A 304 -6.91 6.96 16.92
CA ALA A 304 -7.88 7.70 17.71
C ALA A 304 -8.70 8.73 16.91
N GLU A 305 -8.23 9.14 15.74
CA GLU A 305 -8.93 10.08 14.82
C GLU A 305 -10.32 9.61 14.41
N VAL A 306 -10.61 8.32 14.57
CA VAL A 306 -11.94 7.74 14.33
C VAL A 306 -13.03 8.45 15.15
N ARG A 307 -12.72 8.91 16.38
CA ARG A 307 -13.66 9.63 17.23
C ARG A 307 -14.07 10.96 16.62
N GLU A 308 -13.10 11.73 16.17
CA GLU A 308 -13.33 13.04 15.55
C GLU A 308 -14.07 12.89 14.22
N LEU A 309 -13.72 11.86 13.42
CA LEU A 309 -14.41 11.57 12.17
C LEU A 309 -15.88 11.22 12.39
N LEU A 310 -16.19 10.30 13.31
CA LEU A 310 -17.57 9.92 13.64
C LEU A 310 -18.35 11.10 14.20
N THR A 311 -17.72 11.92 15.03
CA THR A 311 -18.33 13.15 15.57
C THR A 311 -18.67 14.13 14.45
N ALA A 312 -17.75 14.35 13.50
CA ALA A 312 -17.98 15.23 12.35
C ALA A 312 -19.15 14.77 11.50
N MET A 313 -19.22 13.47 11.18
CA MET A 313 -20.31 12.89 10.37
C MET A 313 -21.67 12.98 11.10
N ASN A 314 -21.69 12.86 12.42
CA ASN A 314 -22.90 13.00 13.24
C ASN A 314 -23.34 14.44 13.47
N THR A 315 -22.51 15.43 13.12
CA THR A 315 -22.79 16.87 13.33
C THR A 315 -23.04 17.64 12.02
N GLY A 316 -23.52 16.97 10.98
CA GLY A 316 -23.98 17.59 9.75
C GLY A 316 -23.03 17.53 8.56
N HIS A 317 -21.86 16.87 8.69
CA HIS A 317 -20.91 16.67 7.59
C HIS A 317 -21.17 15.32 6.90
N THR A 318 -22.38 15.13 6.36
CA THR A 318 -22.80 13.90 5.66
C THR A 318 -22.12 13.74 4.30
N GLY A 319 -22.04 12.50 3.81
CA GLY A 319 -21.42 12.20 2.51
C GLY A 319 -19.90 12.19 2.55
N GLY A 320 -19.32 12.31 3.72
CA GLY A 320 -17.92 12.06 3.97
C GLY A 320 -17.60 10.57 4.06
N GLY A 321 -16.35 10.26 4.31
CA GLY A 321 -15.91 8.88 4.41
C GLY A 321 -14.42 8.74 4.63
N GLY A 322 -13.94 7.55 4.32
CA GLY A 322 -12.53 7.25 4.42
C GLY A 322 -12.23 5.81 4.08
N THR A 323 -10.99 5.40 4.37
CA THR A 323 -10.63 3.99 4.26
C THR A 323 -10.30 3.40 5.62
N ILE A 324 -10.43 2.08 5.73
CA ILE A 324 -10.10 1.31 6.93
C ILE A 324 -9.51 -0.04 6.53
N HIS A 325 -8.50 -0.51 7.25
CA HIS A 325 -7.99 -1.86 7.06
C HIS A 325 -8.91 -2.88 7.75
N ALA A 326 -9.47 -3.79 6.94
CA ALA A 326 -10.20 -4.96 7.41
C ALA A 326 -10.07 -6.10 6.41
N ASN A 327 -10.12 -7.36 6.89
CA ASN A 327 -9.98 -8.54 6.05
C ASN A 327 -11.29 -8.93 5.33
N ALA A 328 -12.42 -8.43 5.81
CA ALA A 328 -13.75 -8.61 5.22
C ALA A 328 -14.66 -7.45 5.64
N ALA A 329 -15.76 -7.23 4.90
CA ALA A 329 -16.76 -6.22 5.26
C ALA A 329 -17.32 -6.43 6.68
N GLY A 330 -17.63 -7.67 7.04
CA GLY A 330 -18.12 -8.04 8.37
C GLY A 330 -17.12 -7.82 9.52
N ALA A 331 -15.83 -7.59 9.23
CA ALA A 331 -14.82 -7.29 10.24
C ALA A 331 -14.71 -5.79 10.55
N VAL A 332 -15.33 -4.93 9.75
CA VAL A 332 -15.28 -3.46 9.91
C VAL A 332 -15.82 -3.01 11.27
N PRO A 333 -16.96 -3.51 11.78
CA PRO A 333 -17.47 -3.12 13.09
C PRO A 333 -16.49 -3.40 14.23
N ALA A 334 -15.89 -4.58 14.25
CA ALA A 334 -14.90 -4.95 15.27
C ALA A 334 -13.65 -4.04 15.18
N ARG A 335 -13.23 -3.69 13.95
CA ARG A 335 -12.10 -2.77 13.75
C ARG A 335 -12.42 -1.36 14.24
N LEU A 336 -13.62 -0.82 13.95
CA LEU A 336 -14.09 0.47 14.45
C LEU A 336 -14.17 0.48 15.98
N THR A 337 -14.67 -0.61 16.59
CA THR A 337 -14.69 -0.76 18.04
C THR A 337 -13.28 -0.71 18.64
N ALA A 338 -12.33 -1.41 18.04
CA ALA A 338 -10.93 -1.38 18.49
C ALA A 338 -10.30 0.03 18.38
N LEU A 339 -10.53 0.74 17.26
CA LEU A 339 -10.05 2.11 17.08
C LEU A 339 -10.73 3.09 18.05
N GLY A 340 -12.04 2.91 18.27
CA GLY A 340 -12.78 3.71 19.26
C GLY A 340 -12.25 3.51 20.69
N ALA A 341 -11.85 2.28 21.04
CA ALA A 341 -11.22 1.99 22.33
C ALA A 341 -9.87 2.72 22.49
N LEU A 342 -9.06 2.78 21.40
CA LEU A 342 -7.82 3.59 21.39
C LEU A 342 -8.13 5.09 21.56
N ALA A 343 -9.30 5.55 21.11
CA ALA A 343 -9.77 6.92 21.29
C ALA A 343 -10.45 7.17 22.65
N GLY A 344 -10.45 6.19 23.57
CA GLY A 344 -11.08 6.27 24.88
C GLY A 344 -12.60 6.14 24.88
N LEU A 345 -13.20 5.62 23.79
CA LEU A 345 -14.64 5.40 23.70
C LEU A 345 -15.01 3.99 24.20
N GLY A 346 -16.08 3.90 24.98
CA GLY A 346 -16.68 2.62 25.33
C GLY A 346 -17.38 1.97 24.12
N GLN A 347 -17.53 0.67 24.15
CA GLN A 347 -18.12 -0.11 23.05
C GLN A 347 -19.52 0.40 22.64
N ASP A 348 -20.37 0.72 23.59
CA ASP A 348 -21.72 1.23 23.32
C ASP A 348 -21.67 2.62 22.68
N ALA A 349 -20.76 3.49 23.10
CA ALA A 349 -20.56 4.80 22.48
C ALA A 349 -20.13 4.66 21.03
N VAL A 350 -19.17 3.77 20.74
CA VAL A 350 -18.74 3.48 19.36
C VAL A 350 -19.89 2.96 18.53
N ARG A 351 -20.67 2.01 19.07
CA ARG A 351 -21.83 1.42 18.40
C ARG A 351 -22.85 2.48 17.99
N LEU A 352 -23.25 3.34 18.92
CA LEU A 352 -24.22 4.40 18.65
C LEU A 352 -23.69 5.44 17.64
N GLN A 353 -22.42 5.86 17.80
CA GLN A 353 -21.83 6.83 16.89
C GLN A 353 -21.67 6.28 15.48
N VAL A 354 -21.24 5.03 15.32
CA VAL A 354 -21.06 4.40 14.01
C VAL A 354 -22.41 4.17 13.32
N ALA A 355 -23.41 3.67 14.05
CA ALA A 355 -24.75 3.43 13.50
C ALA A 355 -25.41 4.71 12.97
N SER A 356 -25.13 5.87 13.59
CA SER A 356 -25.62 7.17 13.16
C SER A 356 -24.79 7.83 12.07
N ALA A 357 -23.46 7.64 12.09
CA ALA A 357 -22.51 8.36 11.24
C ALA A 357 -22.31 7.73 9.87
N LEU A 358 -22.39 6.40 9.77
CA LEU A 358 -21.98 5.64 8.60
C LEU A 358 -23.14 4.83 8.02
N ASP A 359 -23.31 4.91 6.71
CA ASP A 359 -24.36 4.22 5.97
C ASP A 359 -23.86 2.94 5.32
N ILE A 360 -22.74 3.00 4.62
CA ILE A 360 -22.29 1.97 3.69
C ILE A 360 -20.84 1.59 3.95
N VAL A 361 -20.57 0.29 3.81
CA VAL A 361 -19.22 -0.28 3.73
C VAL A 361 -19.01 -0.87 2.35
N VAL A 362 -17.97 -0.43 1.65
CA VAL A 362 -17.51 -1.00 0.38
C VAL A 362 -16.23 -1.77 0.64
N HIS A 363 -16.26 -3.10 0.49
CA HIS A 363 -15.09 -3.94 0.70
C HIS A 363 -14.38 -4.24 -0.60
N VAL A 364 -13.09 -3.89 -0.69
CA VAL A 364 -12.25 -4.10 -1.87
C VAL A 364 -11.25 -5.22 -1.60
N ALA A 365 -11.18 -6.17 -2.49
CA ALA A 365 -10.26 -7.30 -2.41
C ALA A 365 -9.32 -7.36 -3.62
N ARG A 366 -8.26 -8.18 -3.51
CA ARG A 366 -7.31 -8.47 -4.59
C ARG A 366 -7.28 -9.95 -4.86
N SER A 367 -7.38 -10.34 -6.12
CA SER A 367 -7.20 -11.71 -6.59
C SER A 367 -6.02 -11.78 -7.57
N ARG A 368 -5.72 -12.99 -8.08
CA ARG A 368 -4.76 -13.17 -9.18
C ARG A 368 -5.17 -12.45 -10.48
N HIS A 369 -6.46 -12.14 -10.64
CA HIS A 369 -7.00 -11.48 -11.83
C HIS A 369 -7.06 -9.94 -11.70
N GLY A 370 -6.81 -9.38 -10.53
CA GLY A 370 -6.86 -7.95 -10.29
C GLY A 370 -7.55 -7.58 -8.96
N ARG A 371 -7.87 -6.31 -8.84
CA ARG A 371 -8.58 -5.72 -7.71
C ARG A 371 -10.05 -5.65 -8.04
N TYR A 372 -10.92 -5.92 -7.06
CA TYR A 372 -12.36 -5.89 -7.30
C TYR A 372 -13.14 -5.51 -6.03
N VAL A 373 -14.33 -4.95 -6.20
CA VAL A 373 -15.30 -4.75 -5.12
C VAL A 373 -15.89 -6.11 -4.77
N ALA A 374 -15.53 -6.60 -3.58
CA ALA A 374 -15.95 -7.91 -3.10
C ALA A 374 -17.33 -7.84 -2.44
N CYS A 375 -17.65 -6.74 -1.76
CA CYS A 375 -18.91 -6.59 -1.06
C CYS A 375 -19.30 -5.09 -0.96
N VAL A 376 -20.60 -4.83 -1.10
CA VAL A 376 -21.26 -3.59 -0.67
C VAL A 376 -22.25 -3.98 0.43
N GLY A 377 -22.08 -3.42 1.61
CA GLY A 377 -22.92 -3.72 2.78
C GLY A 377 -23.42 -2.45 3.45
N VAL A 378 -24.51 -2.57 4.15
CA VAL A 378 -25.13 -1.54 4.98
C VAL A 378 -24.76 -1.75 6.42
N LEU A 379 -24.32 -0.72 7.11
CA LEU A 379 -24.12 -0.77 8.56
C LEU A 379 -25.46 -0.87 9.25
N THR A 380 -25.58 -1.87 10.11
CA THR A 380 -26.82 -2.17 10.82
C THR A 380 -26.55 -2.39 12.29
N GLU A 381 -27.54 -2.02 13.09
CA GLU A 381 -27.59 -2.35 14.50
C GLU A 381 -28.56 -3.54 14.68
N ALA A 382 -28.05 -4.65 15.15
CA ALA A 382 -28.84 -5.84 15.43
C ALA A 382 -28.76 -6.21 16.93
N SER A 383 -29.58 -7.14 17.36
CA SER A 383 -29.66 -7.61 18.76
C SER A 383 -28.33 -8.14 19.33
N GLY A 384 -27.32 -8.35 18.48
CA GLY A 384 -25.95 -8.78 18.86
C GLY A 384 -24.90 -7.67 18.78
N GLY A 385 -25.27 -6.41 18.44
CA GLY A 385 -24.36 -5.28 18.29
C GLY A 385 -24.31 -4.72 16.89
N LEU A 386 -23.24 -3.97 16.60
CA LEU A 386 -22.99 -3.37 15.28
C LEU A 386 -22.59 -4.46 14.28
N GLY A 387 -23.22 -4.48 13.12
CA GLY A 387 -22.98 -5.42 12.04
C GLY A 387 -22.92 -4.77 10.67
N VAL A 388 -22.55 -5.54 9.66
CA VAL A 388 -22.66 -5.19 8.24
C VAL A 388 -23.58 -6.18 7.58
N ALA A 389 -24.77 -5.73 7.14
CA ALA A 389 -25.68 -6.53 6.35
C ALA A 389 -25.29 -6.43 4.88
N VAL A 390 -25.02 -7.55 4.24
CA VAL A 390 -24.58 -7.62 2.84
C VAL A 390 -25.72 -7.21 1.92
N ALA A 391 -25.49 -6.23 1.04
CA ALA A 391 -26.41 -5.87 -0.03
C ALA A 391 -25.99 -6.52 -1.36
N LEU A 392 -24.71 -6.39 -1.73
CA LEU A 392 -24.14 -7.01 -2.93
C LEU A 392 -22.83 -7.70 -2.57
N GLU A 393 -22.60 -8.88 -3.10
CA GLU A 393 -21.37 -9.65 -2.89
C GLU A 393 -20.90 -10.28 -4.21
N ASN A 394 -19.61 -10.22 -4.45
CA ASN A 394 -18.97 -10.92 -5.56
C ASN A 394 -18.53 -12.32 -5.09
N SER A 395 -19.29 -13.33 -5.41
CA SER A 395 -19.03 -14.72 -5.07
C SER A 395 -18.52 -15.47 -6.30
N GLY A 396 -17.21 -15.80 -6.31
CA GLY A 396 -16.60 -16.56 -7.40
C GLY A 396 -16.66 -15.88 -8.79
N GLY A 397 -16.66 -14.55 -8.83
CA GLY A 397 -16.78 -13.77 -10.07
C GLY A 397 -18.22 -13.47 -10.49
N GLN A 398 -19.21 -13.94 -9.73
CA GLN A 398 -20.62 -13.63 -9.94
C GLN A 398 -21.11 -12.67 -8.85
N LEU A 399 -21.82 -11.64 -9.27
CA LEU A 399 -22.48 -10.72 -8.35
C LEU A 399 -23.76 -11.37 -7.83
N VAL A 400 -23.91 -11.43 -6.51
CA VAL A 400 -25.11 -11.96 -5.83
C VAL A 400 -25.67 -10.88 -4.89
N THR A 401 -26.98 -10.91 -4.69
CA THR A 401 -27.67 -10.04 -3.72
C THR A 401 -27.70 -10.68 -2.35
N GLY A 402 -27.47 -9.86 -1.33
CA GLY A 402 -27.64 -10.24 0.07
C GLY A 402 -28.94 -9.69 0.66
N PRO A 403 -29.19 -9.97 1.96
CA PRO A 403 -30.43 -9.60 2.64
C PRO A 403 -30.70 -8.08 2.72
N ALA A 404 -29.65 -7.25 2.62
CA ALA A 404 -29.81 -5.79 2.67
C ALA A 404 -30.06 -5.15 1.30
N TRP A 405 -30.05 -5.92 0.20
CA TRP A 405 -30.15 -5.36 -1.15
C TRP A 405 -31.45 -4.58 -1.38
N GLU A 406 -32.60 -5.16 -1.05
CA GLU A 406 -33.89 -4.51 -1.29
C GLU A 406 -33.98 -3.14 -0.57
N GLY A 407 -33.61 -3.11 0.71
CA GLY A 407 -33.59 -1.86 1.48
C GLY A 407 -32.60 -0.82 0.93
N LEU A 408 -31.41 -1.26 0.54
CA LEU A 408 -30.43 -0.36 -0.07
C LEU A 408 -30.89 0.17 -1.43
N ALA A 409 -31.42 -0.70 -2.30
CA ALA A 409 -31.93 -0.31 -3.62
C ALA A 409 -33.04 0.74 -3.50
N LEU A 410 -34.02 0.50 -2.63
CA LEU A 410 -35.10 1.45 -2.35
C LEU A 410 -34.57 2.80 -1.84
N ARG A 411 -33.60 2.77 -0.91
CA ARG A 411 -32.97 3.98 -0.37
C ARG A 411 -32.23 4.77 -1.46
N LEU A 412 -31.63 4.08 -2.42
CA LEU A 412 -30.93 4.69 -3.55
C LEU A 412 -31.90 5.09 -4.70
N GLY A 413 -33.20 4.80 -4.60
CA GLY A 413 -34.16 5.04 -5.67
C GLY A 413 -33.95 4.12 -6.89
N MET A 414 -33.36 2.95 -6.69
CA MET A 414 -33.10 1.94 -7.70
C MET A 414 -34.18 0.85 -7.65
N ASP A 415 -34.47 0.23 -8.79
CA ASP A 415 -35.36 -0.94 -8.83
C ASP A 415 -34.62 -2.16 -8.21
N PRO A 416 -35.14 -2.75 -7.12
CA PRO A 416 -34.53 -3.95 -6.52
C PRO A 416 -34.43 -5.14 -7.46
N ARG A 417 -35.25 -5.17 -8.54
CA ARG A 417 -35.25 -6.25 -9.54
C ARG A 417 -34.08 -6.19 -10.52
N LEU A 418 -33.34 -5.09 -10.57
CA LEU A 418 -32.16 -4.95 -11.42
C LEU A 418 -30.99 -5.86 -11.01
N ALA A 419 -31.09 -6.48 -9.84
CA ALA A 419 -30.05 -7.41 -9.40
C ALA A 419 -30.08 -8.75 -10.14
N PRO A 420 -28.92 -9.37 -10.40
CA PRO A 420 -28.85 -10.75 -10.87
C PRO A 420 -29.58 -11.64 -9.85
N GLN A 421 -30.53 -12.47 -10.31
CA GLN A 421 -31.28 -13.34 -9.43
C GLN A 421 -30.33 -14.25 -8.67
N ALA A 422 -30.37 -14.19 -7.33
CA ALA A 422 -29.65 -15.10 -6.47
C ALA A 422 -30.15 -16.54 -6.78
N ARG A 423 -29.30 -17.41 -7.24
CA ARG A 423 -29.58 -18.85 -7.24
C ARG A 423 -29.58 -19.30 -5.78
N GLY A 424 -30.78 -19.38 -5.17
CA GLY A 424 -31.09 -19.99 -3.88
C GLY A 424 -30.21 -19.54 -2.67
N PRO A 425 -30.62 -19.77 -1.44
CA PRO A 425 -29.82 -19.39 -0.30
C PRO A 425 -28.49 -20.15 -0.31
N VAL A 426 -27.43 -19.47 -0.73
CA VAL A 426 -26.07 -19.94 -0.48
C VAL A 426 -25.90 -19.83 1.03
N GLN A 427 -25.83 -20.98 1.71
CA GLN A 427 -25.40 -21.01 3.10
C GLN A 427 -24.03 -20.34 3.16
N VAL A 428 -23.98 -19.15 3.71
CA VAL A 428 -22.72 -18.44 3.99
C VAL A 428 -21.98 -19.28 5.03
N GLN A 429 -21.11 -20.16 4.53
CA GLN A 429 -20.13 -20.80 5.41
C GLN A 429 -19.15 -19.69 5.80
N THR A 430 -19.25 -19.28 7.05
CA THR A 430 -18.27 -18.34 7.64
C THR A 430 -16.88 -18.94 7.43
N GLN A 431 -15.90 -18.09 7.15
CA GLN A 431 -14.49 -18.48 6.93
C GLN A 431 -14.00 -19.43 8.05
N THR A 432 -14.48 -19.26 9.28
CA THR A 432 -14.27 -20.16 10.42
C THR A 432 -14.82 -21.58 10.19
N GLN A 433 -15.93 -21.75 9.45
CA GLN A 433 -16.47 -23.07 9.12
C GLN A 433 -15.67 -23.77 8.02
N VAL A 434 -15.16 -23.00 7.03
CA VAL A 434 -14.30 -23.51 5.97
C VAL A 434 -12.95 -23.95 6.54
N GLU A 435 -12.34 -23.14 7.40
CA GLU A 435 -11.09 -23.51 8.09
C GLU A 435 -11.26 -24.70 9.02
N THR A 436 -12.39 -24.79 9.73
CA THR A 436 -12.71 -25.93 10.61
C THR A 436 -12.95 -27.19 9.79
N GLN A 437 -13.63 -27.12 8.65
CA GLN A 437 -13.83 -28.27 7.74
C GLN A 437 -12.53 -28.70 7.06
N THR A 438 -11.68 -27.75 6.65
CA THR A 438 -10.36 -28.04 6.06
C THR A 438 -9.44 -28.70 7.08
N ARG A 439 -9.43 -28.23 8.34
CA ARG A 439 -8.70 -28.87 9.44
C ARG A 439 -9.24 -30.28 9.76
N LYS A 440 -10.58 -30.46 9.78
CA LYS A 440 -11.19 -31.79 9.98
C LYS A 440 -10.87 -32.76 8.85
N ARG A 441 -10.86 -32.30 7.58
CA ARG A 441 -10.45 -33.12 6.43
C ARG A 441 -8.97 -33.49 6.48
N ALA A 442 -8.09 -32.55 6.80
CA ALA A 442 -6.66 -32.83 6.94
C ALA A 442 -6.38 -33.82 8.09
N LEU A 443 -7.07 -33.69 9.22
CA LEU A 443 -6.97 -34.61 10.33
C LEU A 443 -7.51 -36.01 9.99
N ALA A 444 -8.64 -36.10 9.27
CA ALA A 444 -9.19 -37.38 8.81
C ALA A 444 -8.26 -38.08 7.78
N GLN A 445 -7.61 -37.33 6.91
CA GLN A 445 -6.63 -37.88 5.96
C GLN A 445 -5.35 -38.37 6.66
N SER A 446 -4.86 -37.68 7.70
CA SER A 446 -3.72 -38.12 8.49
C SER A 446 -4.02 -39.38 9.32
N ILE A 447 -5.24 -39.52 9.83
CA ILE A 447 -5.68 -40.74 10.55
C ILE A 447 -5.82 -41.92 9.58
N SER A 448 -6.36 -41.71 8.35
CA SER A 448 -6.49 -42.76 7.32
C SER A 448 -5.14 -43.21 6.77
N GLN A 449 -4.10 -42.36 6.79
CA GLN A 449 -2.73 -42.73 6.39
C GLN A 449 -1.97 -43.43 7.51
N ALA A 450 -2.38 -43.27 8.77
CA ALA A 450 -1.76 -43.95 9.91
C ALA A 450 -2.27 -45.41 10.08
N ASP A 451 -3.49 -45.74 9.62
CA ASP A 451 -4.05 -47.09 9.68
C ASP A 451 -3.62 -48.04 8.56
N GLY A 452 -2.85 -47.56 7.57
CA GLY A 452 -2.36 -48.35 6.43
C GLY A 452 -0.93 -48.89 6.53
N GLY A 453 -0.24 -48.65 7.64
CA GLY A 453 1.14 -49.12 7.86
C GLY A 453 1.17 -50.30 8.82
N ALA A 454 1.45 -51.49 8.28
CA ALA A 454 1.64 -52.73 9.06
C ALA A 454 2.67 -52.54 10.18
N ALA A 455 2.22 -52.88 11.40
CA ALA A 455 3.04 -52.88 12.62
C ALA A 455 4.23 -53.80 12.46
N ALA A 456 5.44 -53.27 12.55
CA ALA A 456 6.65 -54.05 12.88
C ALA A 456 6.72 -54.22 14.40
N PRO A 457 7.07 -55.43 14.90
CA PRO A 457 7.05 -55.70 16.34
C PRO A 457 8.23 -55.00 17.05
N TRP A 458 7.89 -54.37 18.19
CA TRP A 458 8.87 -53.77 19.09
C TRP A 458 9.73 -54.82 19.76
N PRO A 459 11.04 -54.56 19.96
CA PRO A 459 11.89 -55.44 20.78
C PRO A 459 11.54 -55.29 22.28
N PRO A 460 11.79 -56.32 23.09
CA PRO A 460 11.39 -56.36 24.49
C PRO A 460 12.22 -55.40 25.36
N ALA A 461 11.55 -54.87 26.38
CA ALA A 461 12.10 -53.98 27.38
C ALA A 461 13.23 -54.64 28.14
N SER A 462 14.36 -53.97 28.24
CA SER A 462 15.48 -54.27 29.15
C SER A 462 15.27 -53.54 30.47
N ASP A 463 15.50 -54.27 31.55
CA ASP A 463 15.41 -54.01 32.96
C ASP A 463 15.92 -52.62 33.43
N PRO A 464 15.26 -51.98 34.40
CA PRO A 464 15.77 -50.79 35.06
C PRO A 464 16.47 -51.15 36.37
N ASP A 465 17.77 -51.39 36.33
CA ASP A 465 18.65 -51.27 37.50
C ASP A 465 20.10 -51.24 37.07
N ALA A 466 20.68 -50.04 36.96
CA ALA A 466 22.10 -49.80 37.24
C ALA A 466 22.40 -48.29 37.19
N ALA A 467 22.55 -47.77 38.40
CA ALA A 467 23.60 -46.83 38.83
C ALA A 467 23.77 -45.46 38.13
N GLY A 468 23.66 -44.41 38.95
CA GLY A 468 24.68 -43.41 38.97
C GLY A 468 24.23 -41.98 39.07
N SER A 469 23.99 -41.57 40.31
CA SER A 469 24.20 -40.22 40.86
C SER A 469 25.04 -39.25 40.04
N ALA A 470 24.49 -38.03 39.77
CA ALA A 470 25.24 -36.79 39.94
C ALA A 470 24.32 -35.55 39.78
N LEU A 471 24.19 -34.83 40.84
CA LEU A 471 24.20 -33.38 41.03
C LEU A 471 23.26 -32.47 40.18
N TRP A 472 22.18 -32.08 40.80
CA TRP A 472 21.74 -30.69 40.76
C TRP A 472 21.49 -30.20 42.18
N ALA A 473 22.41 -29.36 42.69
CA ALA A 473 22.27 -28.64 43.96
C ALA A 473 21.43 -27.38 43.73
N GLN A 474 20.37 -27.29 44.47
CA GLN A 474 19.72 -26.02 44.79
C GLN A 474 20.51 -25.34 45.93
N PRO A 475 20.60 -24.02 45.99
CA PRO A 475 20.92 -23.35 47.22
C PRO A 475 19.64 -22.97 47.96
N ASP A 476 19.59 -23.48 49.15
CA ASP A 476 18.58 -23.23 50.16
C ASP A 476 18.72 -21.84 50.78
N GLY A 477 17.63 -21.42 51.37
CA GLY A 477 17.37 -20.08 51.91
C GLY A 477 17.99 -19.83 53.29
N SER A 478 17.59 -18.74 53.80
CA SER A 478 17.67 -18.15 55.15
C SER A 478 18.87 -17.24 55.41
N GLU A 479 18.54 -15.97 55.60
CA GLU A 479 18.79 -15.29 56.89
C GLU A 479 18.00 -14.00 57.04
N ARG A 480 17.58 -13.80 58.28
CA ARG A 480 16.63 -12.85 58.87
C ARG A 480 17.21 -11.43 58.97
N GLY A 481 16.31 -10.49 59.09
CA GLY A 481 16.47 -9.08 59.35
C GLY A 481 17.23 -8.71 60.65
N PRO A 482 17.23 -7.46 61.12
CA PRO A 482 16.04 -6.80 61.71
C PRO A 482 15.85 -5.29 61.40
N ASP A 483 14.61 -4.86 61.65
CA ASP A 483 14.07 -3.64 62.27
C ASP A 483 14.95 -2.39 62.33
N GLU A 484 14.45 -1.26 61.76
CA GLU A 484 14.43 0.03 62.43
C GLU A 484 13.33 0.93 61.88
N ARG A 485 12.41 1.21 62.81
CA ARG A 485 11.39 2.27 62.68
C ARG A 485 12.05 3.62 62.77
N LEU A 486 11.58 4.60 62.06
CA LEU A 486 11.31 5.95 62.57
C LEU A 486 10.41 6.70 61.57
N GLY A 487 9.31 7.14 62.06
CA GLY A 487 8.34 7.99 61.39
C GLY A 487 8.65 9.47 61.58
N PRO A 488 7.64 10.37 61.51
CA PRO A 488 7.51 11.30 60.39
C PRO A 488 7.66 12.76 60.85
N THR A 489 7.99 13.65 59.92
CA THR A 489 7.74 15.13 59.98
C THR A 489 7.89 15.63 58.55
N GLY A 490 7.04 16.44 57.92
CA GLY A 490 6.22 17.52 58.36
C GLY A 490 6.43 18.71 57.44
N ALA A 491 5.37 19.09 56.74
CA ALA A 491 4.96 20.42 56.31
C ALA A 491 5.86 21.36 55.49
N ALA A 492 5.21 21.82 54.39
CA ALA A 492 5.06 23.22 53.94
C ALA A 492 6.23 23.91 53.22
N ALA A 493 6.05 24.14 51.96
CA ALA A 493 5.83 25.44 51.31
C ALA A 493 5.45 25.22 49.81
#